data_c32cdc004e244b698c2b1130d2b77147
#
_entry.id   c32cdc004e244b698c2b1130d2b77147
#
_cell.length_a   1.000
_cell.length_b   1.000
_cell.length_c   1.000
_cell.angle_alpha   90.00
_cell.angle_beta   90.00
_cell.angle_gamma   90.00
#
_symmetry.space_group_name_H-M   'P 1'
#
loop_
_entity.id
_entity.type
_entity.pdbx_description
1 polymer ?
#
loop_
_entity_poly.entity_id
_entity_poly.type
_entity_poly.pdbx_seq_one_letter_code
_entity_poly.pdbx_strand_id
1 'polypeptide(L)'
;MQDEKEFINDLLDPKTQNVAFQKLLRNYQKPLYNLIRTIVLNHDDTDDVLQNTFVKIFQNLKNFKGDSKLFSWMYQIGRAHV
;
A
#
# COMPACT_ATOMS: atom_id res chain seq x y z
N MET A 1 -5.91 8.03 -18.45
CA MET A 1 -5.31 7.85 -17.12
C MET A 1 -6.39 7.45 -16.13
N GLN A 2 -6.16 6.42 -15.36
CA GLN A 2 -7.12 5.95 -14.37
C GLN A 2 -7.11 6.89 -13.17
N ASP A 3 -8.28 7.36 -12.71
CA ASP A 3 -8.32 8.18 -11.50
C ASP A 3 -8.27 7.29 -10.25
N GLU A 4 -8.05 7.89 -9.09
CA GLU A 4 -7.85 7.15 -7.86
C GLU A 4 -9.12 6.38 -7.45
N LYS A 5 -10.29 6.97 -7.64
CA LYS A 5 -11.56 6.34 -7.30
C LYS A 5 -11.76 5.06 -8.11
N GLU A 6 -11.50 5.14 -9.41
CA GLU A 6 -11.59 3.99 -10.29
C GLU A 6 -10.59 2.91 -9.90
N PHE A 7 -9.37 3.30 -9.56
CA PHE A 7 -8.34 2.38 -9.11
C PHE A 7 -8.74 1.69 -7.81
N ILE A 8 -9.32 2.43 -6.87
CA ILE A 8 -9.79 1.87 -5.61
C ILE A 8 -10.90 0.84 -5.88
N ASN A 9 -11.81 1.14 -6.79
CA ASN A 9 -12.87 0.19 -7.16
C ASN A 9 -12.27 -1.10 -7.70
N ASP A 10 -11.23 -1.01 -8.52
CA ASP A 10 -10.54 -2.18 -9.05
C ASP A 10 -9.86 -2.99 -7.95
N LEU A 11 -9.31 -2.33 -6.95
CA LEU A 11 -8.68 -3.00 -5.80
C LEU A 11 -9.70 -3.74 -4.95
N LEU A 12 -10.94 -3.26 -4.90
CA LEU A 12 -11.98 -3.86 -4.08
C LEU A 12 -12.80 -4.93 -4.80
N ASP A 13 -12.73 -4.99 -6.13
CA ASP A 13 -13.45 -5.96 -6.94
C ASP A 13 -12.61 -7.25 -7.04
N PRO A 14 -13.16 -8.41 -6.59
CA PRO A 14 -12.40 -9.67 -6.65
C PRO A 14 -11.94 -10.04 -8.06
N LYS A 15 -12.63 -9.57 -9.10
CA LYS A 15 -12.28 -9.90 -10.49
C LYS A 15 -11.04 -9.15 -10.96
N THR A 16 -10.78 -7.95 -10.44
CA THR A 16 -9.70 -7.09 -10.87
C THR A 16 -8.65 -6.88 -9.79
N GLN A 17 -8.89 -7.38 -8.59
CA GLN A 17 -8.07 -7.11 -7.41
C GLN A 17 -6.60 -7.46 -7.61
N ASN A 18 -6.30 -8.63 -8.16
CA ASN A 18 -4.92 -9.08 -8.30
C ASN A 18 -4.12 -8.18 -9.24
N VAL A 19 -4.69 -7.84 -10.38
CA VAL A 19 -4.03 -6.96 -11.35
C VAL A 19 -3.87 -5.55 -10.77
N ALA A 20 -4.90 -5.04 -10.12
CA ALA A 20 -4.87 -3.71 -9.51
C ALA A 20 -3.84 -3.67 -8.38
N PHE A 21 -3.74 -4.73 -7.58
CA PHE A 21 -2.78 -4.77 -6.49
C PHE A 21 -1.33 -4.81 -7.00
N GLN A 22 -1.08 -5.50 -8.12
CA GLN A 22 0.25 -5.48 -8.74
C GLN A 22 0.63 -4.07 -9.20
N LYS A 23 -0.34 -3.31 -9.74
CA LYS A 23 -0.10 -1.90 -10.08
C LYS A 23 0.20 -1.08 -8.83
N LEU A 24 -0.52 -1.34 -7.74
CA LEU A 24 -0.28 -0.66 -6.48
C LEU A 24 1.14 -0.92 -5.98
N LEU A 25 1.57 -2.16 -5.99
CA LEU A 25 2.94 -2.52 -5.60
C LEU A 25 3.96 -1.73 -6.43
N ARG A 26 3.78 -1.74 -7.75
CA ARG A 26 4.71 -1.10 -8.67
C ARG A 26 4.76 0.41 -8.46
N ASN A 27 3.61 1.03 -8.27
CA ASN A 27 3.52 2.50 -8.16
C ASN A 27 3.97 3.01 -6.80
N TYR A 28 3.77 2.24 -5.75
CA TYR A 28 3.98 2.72 -4.38
C TYR A 28 5.16 2.06 -3.66
N GLN A 29 5.82 1.11 -4.29
CA GLN A 29 6.96 0.42 -3.70
C GLN A 29 8.05 1.41 -3.28
N LYS A 30 8.43 2.29 -4.19
CA LYS A 30 9.52 3.24 -3.92
C LYS A 30 9.14 4.30 -2.88
N PRO A 31 7.98 4.97 -2.98
CA PRO A 31 7.57 5.91 -1.94
C PRO A 31 7.45 5.27 -0.55
N LEU A 32 6.89 4.07 -0.47
CA LEU A 32 6.78 3.39 0.82
C LEU A 32 8.14 2.95 1.34
N TYR A 33 9.02 2.48 0.46
CA TYR A 33 10.37 2.13 0.86
C TYR A 33 11.07 3.33 1.49
N ASN A 34 10.99 4.49 0.83
CA ASN A 34 11.63 5.71 1.32
C ASN A 34 11.05 6.13 2.68
N LEU A 35 9.74 6.02 2.84
CA LEU A 35 9.09 6.31 4.11
C LEU A 35 9.63 5.40 5.22
N ILE A 36 9.65 4.10 4.98
CA ILE A 36 10.08 3.13 5.97
C ILE A 36 11.56 3.33 6.31
N ARG A 37 12.39 3.71 5.32
CA ARG A 37 13.81 4.00 5.54
C ARG A 37 14.04 5.17 6.50
N THR A 38 13.09 6.09 6.58
CA THR A 38 13.23 7.20 7.55
C THR A 38 13.01 6.74 8.99
N ILE A 39 12.40 5.56 9.19
CA ILE A 39 12.06 5.05 10.50
C ILE A 39 12.98 3.88 10.89
N VAL A 40 13.37 3.06 9.91
CA VAL A 40 14.18 1.86 10.12
C VAL A 40 15.59 2.12 9.60
N LEU A 41 16.61 1.82 10.40
CA LEU A 41 18.00 2.15 10.07
C LEU A 41 18.67 1.15 9.13
N ASN A 42 18.18 -0.08 9.09
CA ASN A 42 18.82 -1.17 8.36
C ASN A 42 18.07 -1.49 7.07
N HIS A 43 18.81 -1.66 5.96
CA HIS A 43 18.23 -2.01 4.65
C HIS A 43 17.45 -3.32 4.67
N ASP A 44 18.01 -4.35 5.29
CA ASP A 44 17.37 -5.66 5.32
C ASP A 44 16.05 -5.60 6.09
N ASP A 45 16.06 -4.88 7.22
CA ASP A 45 14.83 -4.68 7.99
C ASP A 45 13.81 -3.86 7.22
N THR A 46 14.27 -2.89 6.41
CA THR A 46 13.38 -2.08 5.58
C THR A 46 12.64 -2.93 4.58
N ASP A 47 13.33 -3.85 3.90
CA ASP A 47 12.70 -4.74 2.94
C ASP A 47 11.65 -5.63 3.60
N ASP A 48 11.95 -6.18 4.77
CA ASP A 48 11.01 -7.02 5.52
C ASP A 48 9.78 -6.22 5.94
N VAL A 49 9.99 -5.01 6.45
CA VAL A 49 8.89 -4.13 6.87
C VAL A 49 8.04 -3.74 5.65
N LEU A 50 8.66 -3.45 4.52
CA LEU A 50 7.95 -3.10 3.30
C LEU A 50 7.04 -4.24 2.84
N GLN A 51 7.56 -5.46 2.80
CA GLN A 51 6.77 -6.63 2.42
C GLN A 51 5.61 -6.84 3.38
N ASN A 52 5.86 -6.75 4.68
CA ASN A 52 4.82 -6.91 5.69
C ASN A 52 3.77 -5.81 5.57
N THR A 53 4.20 -4.59 5.26
CA THR A 53 3.29 -3.47 5.04
C THR A 53 2.34 -3.76 3.88
N PHE A 54 2.85 -4.25 2.75
CA PHE A 54 2.01 -4.58 1.61
C PHE A 54 1.04 -5.71 1.92
N VAL A 55 1.46 -6.71 2.71
CA VAL A 55 0.55 -7.77 3.16
C VAL A 55 -0.58 -7.17 4.00
N LYS A 56 -0.25 -6.27 4.91
CA LYS A 56 -1.27 -5.61 5.74
C LYS A 56 -2.20 -4.74 4.90
N ILE A 57 -1.67 -4.04 3.91
CA ILE A 57 -2.49 -3.26 2.99
C ILE A 57 -3.49 -4.17 2.28
N PHE A 58 -3.02 -5.28 1.73
CA PHE A 58 -3.90 -6.23 1.05
C PHE A 58 -4.98 -6.77 1.98
N GLN A 59 -4.60 -7.17 3.19
CA GLN A 59 -5.54 -7.72 4.17
C GLN A 59 -6.58 -6.71 4.62
N ASN A 60 -6.26 -5.42 4.57
CA ASN A 60 -7.14 -4.36 5.05
C ASN A 60 -7.81 -3.56 3.94
N LEU A 61 -7.66 -3.95 2.67
CA LEU A 61 -8.28 -3.24 1.56
C LEU A 61 -9.79 -3.10 1.74
N LYS A 62 -10.44 -4.14 2.21
CA LYS A 62 -11.89 -4.15 2.42
C LYS A 62 -12.33 -3.13 3.47
N ASN A 63 -11.43 -2.67 4.32
CA ASN A 63 -11.73 -1.70 5.36
C ASN A 63 -11.50 -0.26 4.90
N PHE A 64 -10.92 -0.07 3.72
CA PHE A 64 -10.70 1.25 3.16
C PHE A 64 -12.02 1.80 2.62
N LYS A 65 -12.45 2.93 3.16
CA LYS A 65 -13.77 3.50 2.86
C LYS A 65 -13.74 4.62 1.84
N GLY A 66 -12.54 4.99 1.35
CA GLY A 66 -12.43 6.05 0.36
C GLY A 66 -12.58 7.47 0.91
N ASP A 67 -12.58 7.63 2.23
CA ASP A 67 -12.71 8.93 2.88
C ASP A 67 -11.37 9.66 3.04
N SER A 68 -10.29 9.09 2.56
CA SER A 68 -8.98 9.74 2.49
C SER A 68 -8.28 9.26 1.22
N LYS A 69 -7.17 9.91 0.88
CA LYS A 69 -6.37 9.48 -0.26
C LYS A 69 -5.76 8.12 0.03
N LEU A 70 -5.68 7.30 -1.00
CA LEU A 70 -5.16 5.94 -0.88
C LEU A 70 -3.75 5.93 -0.27
N PHE A 71 -2.85 6.78 -0.76
CA PHE A 71 -1.49 6.82 -0.25
C PHE A 71 -1.44 7.21 1.23
N SER A 72 -2.29 8.14 1.67
CA SER A 72 -2.35 8.54 3.07
C SER A 72 -2.76 7.37 3.96
N TRP A 73 -3.72 6.58 3.51
CA TRP A 73 -4.16 5.39 4.24
C TRP A 73 -3.04 4.34 4.30
N MET A 74 -2.38 4.10 3.17
CA MET A 74 -1.25 3.16 3.12
C MET A 74 -0.10 3.62 4.01
N TYR A 75 0.17 4.91 4.03
CA TYR A 75 1.18 5.52 4.88
C TYR A 75 0.90 5.24 6.36
N GLN A 76 -0.35 5.38 6.78
CA GLN A 76 -0.74 5.10 8.16
C GLN A 76 -0.51 3.65 8.53
N ILE A 77 -0.82 2.73 7.63
CA ILE A 77 -0.58 1.29 7.85
C ILE A 77 0.92 1.04 7.99
N GLY A 78 1.73 1.62 7.14
CA GLY A 78 3.18 1.47 7.19
C GLY A 78 3.77 1.98 8.50
N ARG A 79 3.33 3.14 8.96
CA ARG A 79 3.81 3.70 10.22
C ARG A 79 3.40 2.86 11.43
N ALA A 80 2.16 2.38 11.42
CA ALA A 80 1.67 1.58 12.54
C ALA A 80 2.37 0.23 12.64
N HIS A 81 2.93 -0.25 11.53
CA HIS A 81 3.51 -1.58 11.45
C HIS A 81 5.01 -1.61 11.76
N VAL A 82 5.64 -0.46 11.85
CA VAL A 82 7.07 -0.34 12.20
C VAL A 82 7.25 -0.27 13.75
#